data_178c16b8c6a056bc71b8ca24f6d3218f
#
_entry.id   178c16b8c6a056bc71b8ca24f6d3218f
#
_cell.length_a   1.000
_cell.length_b   1.000
_cell.length_c   1.000
_cell.angle_alpha   90.00
_cell.angle_beta   90.00
_cell.angle_gamma   90.00
#
_symmetry.space_group_name_H-M   'P 1'
#
loop_
_entity.id
_entity.type
_entity.pdbx_description
1 polymer ?
#
loop_
_entity_poly.entity_id
_entity_poly.type
_entity_poly.pdbx_seq_one_letter_code
_entity_poly.pdbx_strand_id
1 'polypeptide(L)'
;TTDWRIPFGAKIAVSGEFYRGRGIGGLGAAQDRSAVFSGPQSNPASSVYGLNSTGGWTQLKFKATDAIEFNAAYGQDEPYNEELRRWSPIEGDLYAPISKNETGLFNVIYRPRTDLVFSLEYRRLNTWRITTTDRNSANHLNFGIGVLF
;
A
#
# COMPACT_ATOMS: atom_id res chain seq x y z
N THR A 1 -5.12 -10.62 -9.97
CA THR A 1 -5.79 -9.71 -9.02
C THR A 1 -7.25 -10.08 -8.89
N THR A 2 -7.83 -9.71 -7.75
CA THR A 2 -9.26 -9.84 -7.48
C THR A 2 -9.71 -8.59 -6.74
N ASP A 3 -10.71 -7.90 -7.30
CA ASP A 3 -11.30 -6.70 -6.71
C ASP A 3 -12.71 -7.02 -6.23
N TRP A 4 -13.14 -6.37 -5.15
CA TRP A 4 -14.51 -6.50 -4.67
C TRP A 4 -15.07 -5.18 -4.16
N ARG A 5 -16.39 -5.06 -4.26
CA ARG A 5 -17.18 -4.03 -3.61
C ARG A 5 -18.51 -4.60 -3.20
N ILE A 6 -18.74 -4.65 -1.91
CA ILE A 6 -19.94 -5.27 -1.29
C ILE A 6 -20.70 -4.17 -0.54
N PRO A 7 -21.85 -3.72 -1.07
CA PRO A 7 -22.71 -2.78 -0.35
C PRO A 7 -23.55 -3.50 0.70
N PHE A 8 -23.68 -2.90 1.88
CA PHE A 8 -24.58 -3.32 2.95
C PHE A 8 -25.62 -2.21 3.17
N GLY A 9 -26.66 -2.23 2.36
CA GLY A 9 -27.65 -1.18 2.31
C GLY A 9 -27.11 0.14 1.71
N ALA A 10 -27.74 1.25 2.04
CA ALA A 10 -27.39 2.57 1.46
C ALA A 10 -26.20 3.25 2.16
N LYS A 11 -25.82 2.81 3.35
CA LYS A 11 -24.87 3.54 4.22
C LYS A 11 -23.51 2.88 4.37
N ILE A 12 -23.40 1.58 4.17
CA ILE A 12 -22.17 0.84 4.42
C ILE A 12 -21.71 0.17 3.13
N ALA A 13 -20.42 0.20 2.86
CA ALA A 13 -19.80 -0.60 1.81
C ALA A 13 -18.43 -1.10 2.27
N VAL A 14 -18.09 -2.32 1.88
CA VAL A 14 -16.74 -2.87 1.99
C VAL A 14 -16.20 -3.04 0.58
N SER A 15 -15.00 -2.55 0.34
CA SER A 15 -14.28 -2.72 -0.93
C SER A 15 -12.85 -3.14 -0.67
N GLY A 16 -12.20 -3.69 -1.68
CA GLY A 16 -10.82 -4.08 -1.55
C GLY A 16 -10.28 -4.70 -2.81
N GLU A 17 -9.01 -5.04 -2.75
CA GLU A 17 -8.27 -5.74 -3.76
C GLU A 17 -7.31 -6.73 -3.10
N PHE A 18 -7.15 -7.88 -3.71
CA PHE A 18 -6.08 -8.82 -3.43
C PHE A 18 -5.29 -9.07 -4.70
N TYR A 19 -3.98 -9.09 -4.61
CA TYR A 19 -3.11 -9.44 -5.71
C TYR A 19 -2.03 -10.44 -5.29
N ARG A 20 -1.65 -11.25 -6.25
CA ARG A 20 -0.46 -12.11 -6.22
C ARG A 20 0.09 -12.23 -7.62
N GLY A 21 1.37 -11.99 -7.79
CA GLY A 21 1.97 -12.06 -9.12
C GLY A 21 3.48 -11.95 -9.10
N ARG A 22 4.06 -12.10 -10.28
CA ARG A 22 5.50 -12.01 -10.52
C ARG A 22 5.80 -10.84 -11.44
N GLY A 23 6.77 -10.00 -11.06
CA GLY A 23 7.18 -8.85 -11.87
C GLY A 23 6.14 -7.73 -11.95
N ILE A 24 5.25 -7.63 -10.96
CA ILE A 24 4.12 -6.70 -10.95
C ILE A 24 4.41 -5.39 -10.19
N GLY A 25 5.70 -5.07 -9.95
CA GLY A 25 6.09 -3.82 -9.29
C GLY A 25 5.59 -2.58 -10.00
N GLY A 26 5.59 -2.56 -11.34
CA GLY A 26 5.02 -1.44 -12.12
C GLY A 26 3.52 -1.19 -11.93
N LEU A 27 2.82 -2.08 -11.20
CA LEU A 27 1.42 -1.91 -10.75
C LEU A 27 1.33 -1.52 -9.27
N GLY A 28 2.45 -1.11 -8.65
CA GLY A 28 2.52 -0.68 -7.25
C GLY A 28 2.81 -1.79 -6.24
N ALA A 29 2.99 -3.05 -6.67
CA ALA A 29 3.38 -4.15 -5.80
C ALA A 29 4.88 -4.12 -5.48
N ALA A 30 5.30 -4.76 -4.39
CA ALA A 30 6.71 -4.87 -3.97
C ALA A 30 7.43 -3.51 -3.91
N GLN A 31 6.73 -2.44 -3.54
CA GLN A 31 7.22 -1.05 -3.54
C GLN A 31 7.87 -0.69 -4.88
N ASP A 32 7.15 -0.89 -5.97
CA ASP A 32 7.53 -0.63 -7.38
C ASP A 32 8.67 -1.51 -7.90
N ARG A 33 9.11 -2.52 -7.15
CA ARG A 33 10.18 -3.42 -7.57
C ARG A 33 9.63 -4.60 -8.37
N SER A 34 9.88 -4.61 -9.67
CA SER A 34 9.46 -5.69 -10.57
C SER A 34 10.46 -6.84 -10.67
N ALA A 35 11.75 -6.57 -10.46
CA ALA A 35 12.81 -7.54 -10.70
C ALA A 35 13.91 -7.48 -9.65
N VAL A 36 14.63 -8.59 -9.56
CA VAL A 36 15.87 -8.78 -8.79
C VAL A 36 16.96 -9.34 -9.72
N PHE A 37 18.22 -9.17 -9.36
CA PHE A 37 19.36 -9.46 -10.22
C PHE A 37 20.36 -10.38 -9.52
N SER A 38 20.98 -11.30 -10.25
CA SER A 38 22.01 -12.20 -9.70
C SER A 38 23.36 -11.51 -9.43
N GLY A 39 23.52 -10.26 -9.84
CA GLY A 39 24.72 -9.45 -9.70
C GLY A 39 24.46 -7.99 -10.06
N PRO A 40 25.49 -7.14 -10.21
CA PRO A 40 25.32 -5.75 -10.57
C PRO A 40 24.54 -5.58 -11.87
N GLN A 41 23.63 -4.60 -11.91
CA GLN A 41 22.82 -4.31 -13.11
C GLN A 41 23.66 -3.89 -14.32
N SER A 42 24.83 -3.28 -14.07
CA SER A 42 25.79 -2.89 -15.10
C SER A 42 26.54 -4.06 -15.74
N ASN A 43 26.47 -5.25 -15.15
CA ASN A 43 27.10 -6.44 -15.69
C ASN A 43 26.15 -7.20 -16.60
N PRO A 44 26.42 -7.29 -17.93
CA PRO A 44 25.53 -8.00 -18.87
C PRO A 44 25.43 -9.51 -18.61
N ALA A 45 26.32 -10.09 -17.79
CA ALA A 45 26.22 -11.49 -17.34
C ALA A 45 25.26 -11.69 -16.16
N SER A 46 24.73 -10.60 -15.57
CA SER A 46 23.76 -10.69 -14.49
C SER A 46 22.40 -11.16 -15.04
N SER A 47 21.88 -12.24 -14.48
CA SER A 47 20.54 -12.71 -14.78
C SER A 47 19.49 -11.87 -14.08
N VAL A 48 18.34 -11.67 -14.76
CA VAL A 48 17.19 -10.92 -14.26
C VAL A 48 16.08 -11.88 -13.88
N TYR A 49 15.52 -11.71 -12.68
CA TYR A 49 14.41 -12.52 -12.19
C TYR A 49 13.25 -11.63 -11.82
N GLY A 50 12.04 -11.97 -12.29
CA GLY A 50 10.84 -11.29 -11.83
C GLY A 50 10.60 -11.60 -10.35
N LEU A 51 10.38 -10.55 -9.53
CA LEU A 51 10.09 -10.68 -8.11
C LEU A 51 8.63 -11.09 -7.91
N ASN A 52 8.39 -12.13 -7.12
CA ASN A 52 7.05 -12.47 -6.67
C ASN A 52 6.62 -11.55 -5.53
N SER A 53 5.35 -11.17 -5.54
CA SER A 53 4.75 -10.35 -4.50
C SER A 53 3.31 -10.76 -4.26
N THR A 54 2.86 -10.56 -3.03
CA THR A 54 1.46 -10.69 -2.63
C THR A 54 1.08 -9.49 -1.79
N GLY A 55 -0.15 -9.05 -1.92
CA GLY A 55 -0.65 -7.91 -1.15
C GLY A 55 -2.11 -7.66 -1.40
N GLY A 56 -2.58 -6.57 -0.85
CA GLY A 56 -3.96 -6.16 -1.01
C GLY A 56 -4.35 -5.11 0.02
N TRP A 57 -5.57 -4.65 -0.12
CA TRP A 57 -6.17 -3.70 0.80
C TRP A 57 -7.66 -3.96 0.95
N THR A 58 -8.20 -3.51 2.06
CA THR A 58 -9.64 -3.49 2.31
C THR A 58 -10.04 -2.18 2.95
N GLN A 59 -11.22 -1.69 2.62
CA GLN A 59 -11.78 -0.45 3.12
C GLN A 59 -13.23 -0.67 3.54
N LEU A 60 -13.56 -0.18 4.73
CA LEU A 60 -14.92 0.01 5.21
C LEU A 60 -15.30 1.48 5.03
N LYS A 61 -16.40 1.72 4.35
CA LYS A 61 -17.03 3.03 4.16
C LYS A 61 -18.35 3.08 4.93
N PHE A 62 -18.56 4.16 5.68
CA PHE A 62 -19.81 4.42 6.39
C PHE A 62 -20.31 5.83 6.14
N LYS A 63 -21.43 5.96 5.45
CA LYS A 63 -22.17 7.23 5.30
C LYS A 63 -23.07 7.46 6.52
N ALA A 64 -22.61 8.28 7.44
CA ALA A 64 -23.41 8.61 8.63
C ALA A 64 -24.62 9.51 8.23
N THR A 65 -24.35 10.51 7.38
CA THR A 65 -25.35 11.40 6.78
C THR A 65 -25.02 11.65 5.30
N ASP A 66 -25.81 12.43 4.60
CA ASP A 66 -25.46 12.86 3.22
C ASP A 66 -24.21 13.73 3.18
N ALA A 67 -23.90 14.42 4.27
CA ALA A 67 -22.75 15.30 4.36
C ALA A 67 -21.52 14.67 5.03
N ILE A 68 -21.67 13.61 5.84
CA ILE A 68 -20.58 13.05 6.64
C ILE A 68 -20.38 11.58 6.30
N GLU A 69 -19.12 11.25 5.96
CA GLU A 69 -18.67 9.92 5.63
C GLU A 69 -17.40 9.56 6.44
N PHE A 70 -17.37 8.36 6.99
CA PHE A 70 -16.21 7.77 7.66
C PHE A 70 -15.67 6.64 6.81
N ASN A 71 -14.34 6.57 6.73
CA ASN A 71 -13.66 5.45 6.08
C ASN A 71 -12.55 4.92 6.99
N ALA A 72 -12.42 3.61 7.03
CA ALA A 72 -11.28 2.92 7.63
C ALA A 72 -10.72 1.94 6.60
N ALA A 73 -9.41 1.94 6.41
CA ALA A 73 -8.78 1.01 5.49
C ALA A 73 -7.50 0.42 6.08
N TYR A 74 -7.20 -0.78 5.62
CA TYR A 74 -5.95 -1.47 5.90
C TYR A 74 -5.43 -2.08 4.61
N GLY A 75 -4.12 -1.94 4.38
CA GLY A 75 -3.42 -2.54 3.25
C GLY A 75 -2.08 -3.11 3.66
N GLN A 76 -1.65 -4.12 2.92
CA GLN A 76 -0.37 -4.78 3.09
C GLN A 76 0.22 -5.12 1.72
N ASP A 77 1.55 -4.97 1.60
CA ASP A 77 2.34 -5.41 0.46
C ASP A 77 3.56 -6.16 0.97
N GLU A 78 3.77 -7.35 0.42
CA GLU A 78 4.83 -8.26 0.85
C GLU A 78 5.47 -8.96 -0.35
N PRO A 79 6.67 -8.53 -0.79
CA PRO A 79 7.48 -9.28 -1.73
C PRO A 79 7.98 -10.58 -1.09
N TYR A 80 8.32 -11.58 -1.92
CA TYR A 80 8.86 -12.83 -1.42
C TYR A 80 10.27 -12.65 -0.88
N ASN A 81 10.38 -12.68 0.44
CA ASN A 81 11.62 -12.40 1.18
C ASN A 81 12.77 -13.33 0.81
N GLU A 82 12.48 -14.58 0.46
CA GLU A 82 13.48 -15.54 0.00
C GLU A 82 14.14 -15.11 -1.31
N GLU A 83 13.35 -14.58 -2.25
CA GLU A 83 13.85 -14.06 -3.52
C GLU A 83 14.65 -12.78 -3.32
N LEU A 84 14.20 -11.89 -2.43
CA LEU A 84 14.95 -10.70 -2.06
C LEU A 84 16.31 -11.05 -1.43
N ARG A 85 16.35 -11.99 -0.49
CA ARG A 85 17.60 -12.42 0.17
C ARG A 85 18.57 -13.06 -0.81
N ARG A 86 18.05 -13.83 -1.76
CA ARG A 86 18.85 -14.59 -2.72
C ARG A 86 19.45 -13.72 -3.80
N TRP A 87 18.73 -12.70 -4.26
CA TRP A 87 19.01 -11.99 -5.51
C TRP A 87 19.24 -10.48 -5.37
N SER A 88 19.08 -9.92 -4.17
CA SER A 88 19.36 -8.50 -3.94
C SER A 88 20.61 -8.38 -3.09
N PRO A 89 21.69 -7.77 -3.60
CA PRO A 89 22.83 -7.40 -2.77
C PRO A 89 22.35 -6.42 -1.68
N ILE A 90 22.69 -6.73 -0.44
CA ILE A 90 22.34 -5.91 0.72
C ILE A 90 23.50 -4.92 0.91
N GLU A 91 23.33 -3.71 0.42
CA GLU A 91 24.29 -2.61 0.61
C GLU A 91 23.80 -1.69 1.72
N GLY A 92 24.20 -2.02 2.96
CA GLY A 92 23.85 -1.21 4.14
C GLY A 92 22.38 -1.25 4.55
N ASP A 93 22.07 -0.85 5.79
CA ASP A 93 20.69 -0.92 6.33
C ASP A 93 19.72 0.06 5.67
N LEU A 94 20.21 1.24 5.27
CA LEU A 94 19.38 2.29 4.64
C LEU A 94 18.84 1.88 3.27
N TYR A 95 19.57 1.06 2.54
CA TYR A 95 19.22 0.61 1.19
C TYR A 95 18.73 -0.83 1.15
N ALA A 96 18.65 -1.48 2.32
CA ALA A 96 18.11 -2.83 2.41
C ALA A 96 16.68 -2.87 1.86
N PRO A 97 16.36 -3.86 1.01
CA PRO A 97 15.02 -4.01 0.46
C PRO A 97 13.95 -4.08 1.55
N ILE A 98 12.81 -3.48 1.27
CA ILE A 98 11.64 -3.58 2.12
C ILE A 98 11.07 -4.99 1.97
N SER A 99 10.91 -5.68 3.09
CA SER A 99 10.39 -7.04 3.16
C SER A 99 8.87 -7.09 3.37
N LYS A 100 8.30 -6.00 3.91
CA LYS A 100 6.87 -5.86 4.15
C LYS A 100 6.53 -4.40 4.39
N ASN A 101 5.38 -3.98 3.89
CA ASN A 101 4.81 -2.69 4.18
C ASN A 101 3.34 -2.84 4.57
N GLU A 102 2.91 -2.14 5.62
CA GLU A 102 1.53 -2.12 6.08
C GLU A 102 1.07 -0.68 6.28
N THR A 103 -0.18 -0.43 5.94
CA THR A 103 -0.81 0.87 6.15
C THR A 103 -2.19 0.67 6.74
N GLY A 104 -2.44 1.31 7.88
CA GLY A 104 -3.79 1.49 8.43
C GLY A 104 -4.17 2.95 8.37
N LEU A 105 -5.38 3.27 7.94
CA LEU A 105 -5.89 4.63 7.92
C LEU A 105 -7.32 4.72 8.40
N PHE A 106 -7.64 5.89 8.92
CA PHE A 106 -9.00 6.32 9.23
C PHE A 106 -9.18 7.74 8.72
N ASN A 107 -10.29 8.03 8.03
CA ASN A 107 -10.60 9.39 7.63
C ASN A 107 -12.07 9.75 7.84
N VAL A 108 -12.30 11.05 7.95
CA VAL A 108 -13.62 11.68 7.96
C VAL A 108 -13.68 12.63 6.76
N ILE A 109 -14.75 12.50 5.99
CA ILE A 109 -15.03 13.40 4.87
C ILE A 109 -16.30 14.15 5.20
N TYR A 110 -16.23 15.50 5.12
CA TYR A 110 -17.36 16.39 5.36
C TYR A 110 -17.65 17.22 4.12
N ARG A 111 -18.87 17.10 3.60
CA ARG A 111 -19.39 17.83 2.44
C ARG A 111 -20.55 18.72 2.89
N PRO A 112 -20.28 19.95 3.37
CA PRO A 112 -21.35 20.86 3.80
C PRO A 112 -22.23 21.32 2.63
N ARG A 113 -21.66 21.29 1.41
CA ARG A 113 -22.29 21.67 0.15
C ARG A 113 -21.83 20.73 -0.96
N THR A 114 -22.52 20.73 -2.09
CA THR A 114 -22.17 19.88 -3.24
C THR A 114 -20.83 20.24 -3.88
N ASP A 115 -20.40 21.48 -3.75
CA ASP A 115 -19.20 22.06 -4.33
C ASP A 115 -18.00 22.12 -3.35
N LEU A 116 -18.18 21.76 -2.06
CA LEU A 116 -17.14 21.92 -1.04
C LEU A 116 -16.93 20.62 -0.26
N VAL A 117 -15.68 20.19 -0.14
CA VAL A 117 -15.30 19.01 0.63
C VAL A 117 -14.13 19.31 1.56
N PHE A 118 -14.23 18.81 2.78
CA PHE A 118 -13.16 18.77 3.78
C PHE A 118 -12.85 17.32 4.08
N SER A 119 -11.58 17.02 4.34
CA SER A 119 -11.17 15.71 4.82
C SER A 119 -10.13 15.83 5.93
N LEU A 120 -10.22 14.95 6.91
CA LEU A 120 -9.20 14.73 7.92
C LEU A 120 -8.85 13.25 7.93
N GLU A 121 -7.58 12.94 7.73
CA GLU A 121 -7.07 11.56 7.70
C GLU A 121 -5.97 11.37 8.71
N TYR A 122 -6.05 10.31 9.49
CA TYR A 122 -4.94 9.74 10.24
C TYR A 122 -4.48 8.47 9.54
N ARG A 123 -3.16 8.34 9.32
CA ARG A 123 -2.54 7.17 8.69
C ARG A 123 -1.35 6.72 9.53
N ARG A 124 -1.26 5.42 9.74
CA ARG A 124 -0.09 4.75 10.30
C ARG A 124 0.51 3.82 9.27
N LEU A 125 1.81 4.01 9.02
CA LEU A 125 2.61 3.13 8.17
C LEU A 125 3.57 2.32 9.05
N ASN A 126 3.73 1.06 8.70
CA ASN A 126 4.72 0.17 9.28
C ASN A 126 5.52 -0.46 8.14
N THR A 127 6.85 -0.40 8.23
CA THR A 127 7.76 -0.91 7.20
C THR A 127 8.81 -1.78 7.86
N TRP A 128 9.04 -2.94 7.27
CA TRP A 128 10.11 -3.87 7.65
C TRP A 128 11.12 -3.97 6.52
N ARG A 129 12.38 -4.12 6.88
CA ARG A 129 13.46 -4.35 5.93
C ARG A 129 13.97 -5.77 6.06
N ILE A 130 14.58 -6.29 4.99
CA ILE A 130 15.04 -7.67 4.94
C ILE A 130 16.21 -7.95 5.89
N THR A 131 16.94 -6.93 6.31
CA THR A 131 18.11 -7.01 7.20
C THR A 131 17.77 -7.03 8.67
N THR A 132 16.58 -6.62 9.05
CA THR A 132 16.18 -6.50 10.44
C THR A 132 14.75 -7.02 10.65
N THR A 133 14.49 -7.50 11.86
CA THR A 133 13.14 -7.82 12.32
C THR A 133 12.41 -6.58 12.88
N ASP A 134 13.12 -5.47 13.04
CA ASP A 134 12.58 -4.26 13.61
C ASP A 134 11.61 -3.58 12.64
N ARG A 135 10.57 -3.03 13.22
CA ARG A 135 9.55 -2.27 12.51
C ARG A 135 9.83 -0.78 12.59
N ASN A 136 9.96 -0.14 11.44
CA ASN A 136 9.91 1.31 11.35
C ASN A 136 8.45 1.76 11.22
N SER A 137 8.02 2.69 12.06
CA SER A 137 6.64 3.19 12.07
C SER A 137 6.61 4.70 11.88
N ALA A 138 5.66 5.16 11.06
CA ALA A 138 5.38 6.58 10.86
C ALA A 138 3.88 6.85 11.04
N ASN A 139 3.56 8.00 11.61
CA ASN A 139 2.18 8.48 11.73
C ASN A 139 2.04 9.76 10.91
N HIS A 140 0.95 9.85 10.15
CA HIS A 140 0.64 11.01 9.33
C HIS A 140 -0.75 11.51 9.71
N LEU A 141 -0.88 12.83 9.78
CA LEU A 141 -2.15 13.51 9.90
C LEU A 141 -2.29 14.44 8.69
N ASN A 142 -3.30 14.20 7.86
CA ASN A 142 -3.54 14.93 6.63
C ASN A 142 -4.86 15.69 6.75
N PHE A 143 -4.85 16.94 6.34
CA PHE A 143 -6.03 17.76 6.17
C PHE A 143 -6.17 18.15 4.70
N GLY A 144 -7.37 18.00 4.14
CA GLY A 144 -7.67 18.32 2.76
C GLY A 144 -8.89 19.25 2.64
N ILE A 145 -8.82 20.18 1.69
CA ILE A 145 -9.93 20.99 1.25
C ILE A 145 -10.01 20.86 -0.27
N GLY A 146 -11.21 20.60 -0.78
CA GLY A 146 -11.47 20.53 -2.22
C GLY A 146 -12.69 21.37 -2.60
N VAL A 147 -12.61 22.00 -3.76
CA VAL A 147 -13.74 22.68 -4.41
C VAL A 147 -14.04 21.93 -5.70
N LEU A 148 -15.30 21.54 -5.86
CA LEU A 148 -15.81 20.85 -7.05
C LEU A 148 -16.53 21.87 -7.92
N PHE A 149 -16.18 21.98 -9.19
CA PHE A 149 -16.79 22.88 -10.19
C PHE A 149 -17.09 22.16 -11.50
#